data_6d8e37dee38e26d04fd10b65e3455a8b
#
_entry.id   6d8e37dee38e26d04fd10b65e3455a8b
#
_cell.length_a   1.000
_cell.length_b   1.000
_cell.length_c   1.000
_cell.angle_alpha   90.00
_cell.angle_beta   90.00
_cell.angle_gamma   90.00
#
_symmetry.space_group_name_H-M   'P 1'
#
loop_
_entity.id
_entity.type
_entity.pdbx_description
1 polymer ?
#
loop_
_entity_poly.entity_id
_entity_poly.type
_entity_poly.pdbx_seq_one_letter_code
_entity_poly.pdbx_strand_id
1 'polypeptide(L)'
;MEQLIMVDALKRASAKRITVVAPFYGYARQDKKHRGREPISARLMADLFKTAGADRLMVVDLHTSQIQGFFDGPVDHLFALPLLTDYVGRKVDRSRLTIVSPDSGRVRVAERWSDLLGGCPIAFIHKMRDPRIPNESTTGKVVGDVKGQTCIVIDDMIDTAGTITKAVDALFDEGAAEVIVAATHAVLSGPAIERLKASRVSEVVVTNTLPIPEESRFDRLTVLSIAPLLGRAIREVFELSLIHI
;
A
#
# COMPACT_ATOMS: atom_id res chain seq x y z
N MET A 1 15.45 -11.21 -9.21
CA MET A 1 16.28 -11.85 -10.25
C MET A 1 15.44 -12.48 -11.34
N GLU A 2 14.45 -13.31 -11.05
CA GLU A 2 13.62 -14.00 -12.05
C GLU A 2 13.08 -13.07 -13.14
N GLN A 3 12.46 -11.96 -12.76
CA GLN A 3 11.96 -10.96 -13.72
C GLN A 3 13.08 -10.40 -14.62
N LEU A 4 14.27 -10.16 -14.09
CA LEU A 4 15.40 -9.68 -14.91
C LEU A 4 15.83 -10.71 -15.94
N ILE A 5 15.89 -11.99 -15.54
CA ILE A 5 16.21 -13.11 -16.45
C ILE A 5 15.12 -13.24 -17.53
N MET A 6 13.84 -13.09 -17.16
CA MET A 6 12.74 -13.11 -18.13
C MET A 6 12.83 -11.96 -19.14
N VAL A 7 13.17 -10.76 -18.68
CA VAL A 7 13.37 -9.58 -19.55
C VAL A 7 14.52 -9.81 -20.52
N ASP A 8 15.67 -10.32 -20.04
CA ASP A 8 16.82 -10.64 -20.89
C ASP A 8 16.46 -11.70 -21.94
N ALA A 9 15.75 -12.76 -21.55
CA ALA A 9 15.30 -13.78 -22.46
C ALA A 9 14.39 -13.23 -23.57
N LEU A 10 13.42 -12.38 -23.20
CA LEU A 10 12.52 -11.75 -24.16
C LEU A 10 13.27 -10.81 -25.12
N LYS A 11 14.23 -10.06 -24.62
CA LYS A 11 15.08 -9.19 -25.44
C LYS A 11 15.88 -10.01 -26.46
N ARG A 12 16.47 -11.13 -26.05
CA ARG A 12 17.19 -12.05 -26.95
C ARG A 12 16.26 -12.73 -27.96
N ALA A 13 15.00 -12.95 -27.59
CA ALA A 13 13.97 -13.46 -28.48
C ALA A 13 13.40 -12.39 -29.43
N SER A 14 13.98 -11.19 -29.50
CA SER A 14 13.57 -10.09 -30.37
C SER A 14 12.16 -9.56 -30.07
N ALA A 15 11.71 -9.58 -28.81
CA ALA A 15 10.47 -8.95 -28.42
C ALA A 15 10.48 -7.46 -28.82
N LYS A 16 9.41 -7.00 -29.46
CA LYS A 16 9.28 -5.62 -29.94
C LYS A 16 9.20 -4.61 -28.80
N ARG A 17 8.55 -4.97 -27.70
CA ARG A 17 8.41 -4.18 -26.48
C ARG A 17 8.29 -5.12 -25.28
N ILE A 18 8.90 -4.71 -24.18
CA ILE A 18 8.90 -5.48 -22.93
C ILE A 18 8.39 -4.57 -21.82
N THR A 19 7.20 -4.89 -21.31
CA THR A 19 6.62 -4.25 -20.15
C THR A 19 6.80 -5.14 -18.93
N VAL A 20 7.48 -4.65 -17.91
CA VAL A 20 7.56 -5.32 -16.61
C VAL A 20 6.33 -4.95 -15.81
N VAL A 21 5.51 -5.94 -15.47
CA VAL A 21 4.36 -5.78 -14.58
C VAL A 21 4.78 -6.25 -13.20
N ALA A 22 4.97 -5.30 -12.29
CA ALA A 22 5.37 -5.54 -10.90
C ALA A 22 4.31 -4.96 -9.96
N PRO A 23 3.21 -5.69 -9.66
CA PRO A 23 2.15 -5.18 -8.81
C PRO A 23 2.66 -4.70 -7.45
N PHE A 24 3.64 -5.39 -6.88
CA PHE A 24 4.45 -4.92 -5.77
C PHE A 24 5.86 -4.59 -6.25
N TYR A 25 6.27 -3.34 -6.07
CA TYR A 25 7.62 -2.91 -6.41
C TYR A 25 8.56 -3.14 -5.23
N GLY A 26 9.44 -4.12 -5.36
CA GLY A 26 10.40 -4.48 -4.32
C GLY A 26 11.34 -3.32 -3.97
N TYR A 27 11.71 -3.21 -2.70
CA TYR A 27 12.58 -2.15 -2.15
C TYR A 27 12.03 -0.72 -2.25
N ALA A 28 10.73 -0.53 -2.53
CA ALA A 28 10.10 0.79 -2.65
C ALA A 28 10.28 1.68 -1.41
N ARG A 29 10.45 1.10 -0.22
CA ARG A 29 10.68 1.84 1.04
C ARG A 29 12.08 2.44 1.14
N GLN A 30 13.02 2.02 0.29
CA GLN A 30 14.39 2.54 0.22
C GLN A 30 14.53 3.46 -1.01
N ASP A 31 13.72 4.51 -1.05
CA ASP A 31 13.63 5.49 -2.13
C ASP A 31 14.51 6.72 -1.92
N LYS A 32 15.06 6.86 -0.72
CA LYS A 32 15.96 7.94 -0.33
C LYS A 32 16.90 7.48 0.79
N LYS A 33 17.95 8.24 1.03
CA LYS A 33 18.82 8.07 2.19
C LYS A 33 18.20 8.72 3.42
N HIS A 34 18.07 7.98 4.50
CA HIS A 34 17.69 8.51 5.82
C HIS A 34 18.93 8.90 6.64
N ARG A 35 20.05 8.23 6.38
CA ARG A 35 21.37 8.49 6.97
C ARG A 35 22.44 8.45 5.88
N GLY A 36 23.64 8.91 6.19
CA GLY A 36 24.77 8.83 5.28
C GLY A 36 25.15 7.39 4.93
N ARG A 37 25.60 7.16 3.69
CA ARG A 37 26.08 5.85 3.17
C ARG A 37 25.03 4.75 3.03
N GLU A 38 23.74 5.09 3.07
CA GLU A 38 22.67 4.13 2.76
C GLU A 38 22.48 3.99 1.25
N PRO A 39 22.06 2.81 0.75
CA PRO A 39 21.70 2.63 -0.64
C PRO A 39 20.37 3.34 -0.97
N ILE A 40 20.09 3.54 -2.24
CA ILE A 40 18.75 3.87 -2.78
C ILE A 40 18.32 2.67 -3.62
N SER A 41 17.86 1.62 -2.96
CA SER A 41 17.60 0.33 -3.61
C SER A 41 16.44 0.40 -4.60
N ALA A 42 15.46 1.30 -4.37
CA ALA A 42 14.38 1.54 -5.32
C ALA A 42 14.91 2.04 -6.67
N ARG A 43 15.92 2.92 -6.67
CA ARG A 43 16.60 3.38 -7.88
C ARG A 43 17.40 2.25 -8.54
N LEU A 44 18.16 1.49 -7.76
CA LEU A 44 18.94 0.37 -8.27
C LEU A 44 18.06 -0.63 -9.01
N MET A 45 16.89 -0.96 -8.48
CA MET A 45 15.94 -1.87 -9.14
C MET A 45 15.44 -1.31 -10.47
N ALA A 46 15.15 -0.03 -10.56
CA ALA A 46 14.75 0.62 -11.81
C ALA A 46 15.87 0.54 -12.86
N ASP A 47 17.10 0.84 -12.48
CA ASP A 47 18.27 0.77 -13.34
C ASP A 47 18.53 -0.67 -13.84
N LEU A 48 18.34 -1.67 -12.98
CA LEU A 48 18.48 -3.09 -13.34
C LEU A 48 17.43 -3.51 -14.38
N PHE A 49 16.16 -3.13 -14.23
CA PHE A 49 15.13 -3.40 -15.22
C PHE A 49 15.44 -2.73 -16.57
N LYS A 50 15.88 -1.48 -16.54
CA LYS A 50 16.28 -0.76 -17.76
C LYS A 50 17.47 -1.44 -18.45
N THR A 51 18.50 -1.79 -17.69
CA THR A 51 19.70 -2.48 -18.19
C THR A 51 19.37 -3.85 -18.78
N ALA A 52 18.47 -4.61 -18.16
CA ALA A 52 18.01 -5.90 -18.68
C ALA A 52 17.26 -5.75 -20.01
N GLY A 53 16.66 -4.59 -20.29
CA GLY A 53 15.99 -4.27 -21.55
C GLY A 53 14.50 -4.03 -21.45
N ALA A 54 13.99 -3.72 -20.24
CA ALA A 54 12.60 -3.29 -20.10
C ALA A 54 12.37 -1.92 -20.75
N ASP A 55 11.27 -1.80 -21.50
CA ASP A 55 10.85 -0.55 -22.14
C ASP A 55 9.89 0.24 -21.26
N ARG A 56 9.14 -0.43 -20.38
CA ARG A 56 8.08 0.15 -19.54
C ARG A 56 7.97 -0.60 -18.22
N LEU A 57 7.61 0.11 -17.16
CA LEU A 57 7.19 -0.48 -15.88
C LEU A 57 5.69 -0.24 -15.65
N MET A 58 5.00 -1.23 -15.11
CA MET A 58 3.64 -1.11 -14.59
C MET A 58 3.63 -1.57 -13.13
N VAL A 59 3.19 -0.70 -12.24
CA VAL A 59 3.25 -0.89 -10.79
C VAL A 59 1.95 -0.48 -10.13
N VAL A 60 1.68 -0.97 -8.92
CA VAL A 60 0.51 -0.58 -8.14
C VAL A 60 0.99 0.06 -6.83
N ASP A 61 0.40 1.18 -6.45
CA ASP A 61 0.61 1.91 -5.18
C ASP A 61 2.06 1.92 -4.70
N LEU A 62 2.91 2.63 -5.42
CA LEU A 62 4.29 2.87 -4.99
C LEU A 62 4.33 3.53 -3.61
N HIS A 63 5.28 3.13 -2.77
CA HIS A 63 5.47 3.71 -1.44
C HIS A 63 5.59 5.24 -1.48
N THR A 64 6.24 5.76 -2.52
CA THR A 64 6.28 7.20 -2.84
C THR A 64 6.20 7.38 -4.35
N SER A 65 5.51 8.42 -4.80
CA SER A 65 5.31 8.69 -6.24
C SER A 65 6.59 9.07 -6.97
N GLN A 66 7.60 9.58 -6.27
CA GLN A 66 8.88 9.96 -6.88
C GLN A 66 9.66 8.77 -7.48
N ILE A 67 9.37 7.54 -7.07
CA ILE A 67 9.98 6.33 -7.64
C ILE A 67 9.73 6.23 -9.14
N GLN A 68 8.62 6.79 -9.65
CA GLN A 68 8.33 6.86 -11.08
C GLN A 68 9.45 7.55 -11.88
N GLY A 69 10.13 8.52 -11.27
CA GLY A 69 11.27 9.21 -11.89
C GLY A 69 12.59 8.43 -11.85
N PHE A 70 12.62 7.23 -11.27
CA PHE A 70 13.85 6.42 -11.21
C PHE A 70 14.03 5.55 -12.45
N PHE A 71 12.97 5.19 -13.12
CA PHE A 71 13.03 4.41 -14.35
C PHE A 71 13.15 5.34 -15.56
N ASP A 72 14.15 5.10 -16.41
CA ASP A 72 14.34 5.85 -17.65
C ASP A 72 13.42 5.27 -18.75
N GLY A 73 12.15 5.64 -18.68
CA GLY A 73 11.08 5.21 -19.57
C GLY A 73 9.70 5.40 -18.95
N PRO A 74 8.62 5.01 -19.66
CA PRO A 74 7.27 5.11 -19.15
C PRO A 74 7.05 4.25 -17.91
N VAL A 75 6.35 4.80 -16.90
CA VAL A 75 5.91 4.10 -15.70
C VAL A 75 4.41 4.29 -15.54
N ASP A 76 3.67 3.19 -15.61
CA ASP A 76 2.24 3.19 -15.32
C ASP A 76 2.06 2.92 -13.82
N HIS A 77 1.72 3.96 -13.07
CA HIS A 77 1.47 3.88 -11.63
C HIS A 77 -0.03 3.76 -11.39
N LEU A 78 -0.49 2.53 -11.18
CA LEU A 78 -1.88 2.20 -10.91
C LEU A 78 -2.20 2.35 -9.43
N PHE A 79 -3.49 2.54 -9.12
CA PHE A 79 -3.96 2.71 -7.75
C PHE A 79 -5.05 1.68 -7.41
N ALA A 80 -4.88 0.95 -6.31
CA ALA A 80 -5.90 0.05 -5.77
C ALA A 80 -7.01 0.80 -5.01
N LEU A 81 -6.83 2.09 -4.77
CA LEU A 81 -7.77 2.94 -4.04
C LEU A 81 -9.23 2.77 -4.46
N PRO A 82 -9.62 2.81 -5.76
CA PRO A 82 -11.01 2.61 -6.16
C PRO A 82 -11.55 1.22 -5.80
N LEU A 83 -10.72 0.18 -5.89
CA LEU A 83 -11.08 -1.19 -5.51
C LEU A 83 -11.36 -1.30 -4.02
N LEU A 84 -10.46 -0.75 -3.19
CA LEU A 84 -10.55 -0.79 -1.74
C LEU A 84 -11.74 0.04 -1.23
N THR A 85 -11.93 1.27 -1.76
CA THR A 85 -13.04 2.15 -1.36
C THR A 85 -14.39 1.61 -1.79
N ASP A 86 -14.51 0.97 -2.95
CA ASP A 86 -15.74 0.31 -3.38
C ASP A 86 -16.13 -0.83 -2.43
N TYR A 87 -15.18 -1.69 -2.05
CA TYR A 87 -15.42 -2.76 -1.10
C TYR A 87 -15.88 -2.23 0.26
N VAL A 88 -15.11 -1.30 0.84
CA VAL A 88 -15.40 -0.71 2.16
C VAL A 88 -16.74 0.03 2.12
N GLY A 89 -16.97 0.85 1.09
CA GLY A 89 -18.17 1.69 0.97
C GLY A 89 -19.48 0.92 0.81
N ARG A 90 -19.43 -0.36 0.40
CA ARG A 90 -20.59 -1.25 0.38
C ARG A 90 -20.88 -1.91 1.72
N LYS A 91 -19.90 -1.96 2.61
CA LYS A 91 -19.94 -2.73 3.85
C LYS A 91 -20.25 -1.86 5.07
N VAL A 92 -19.85 -0.60 5.05
CA VAL A 92 -19.93 0.30 6.22
C VAL A 92 -21.03 1.35 6.08
N ASP A 93 -21.61 1.75 7.20
CA ASP A 93 -22.49 2.92 7.25
C ASP A 93 -21.65 4.21 7.14
N ARG A 94 -21.78 4.89 5.99
CA ARG A 94 -21.00 6.10 5.69
C ARG A 94 -21.30 7.27 6.63
N SER A 95 -22.44 7.27 7.31
CA SER A 95 -22.79 8.32 8.27
C SER A 95 -21.96 8.27 9.56
N ARG A 96 -21.32 7.11 9.81
CA ARG A 96 -20.49 6.84 10.98
C ARG A 96 -19.07 6.44 10.62
N LEU A 97 -18.58 6.89 9.49
CA LEU A 97 -17.30 6.53 8.93
C LEU A 97 -16.25 7.62 9.16
N THR A 98 -15.07 7.24 9.64
CA THR A 98 -13.88 8.11 9.71
C THR A 98 -12.69 7.41 9.06
N ILE A 99 -12.03 8.08 8.13
CA ILE A 99 -10.78 7.58 7.53
C ILE A 99 -9.61 7.97 8.43
N VAL A 100 -8.75 7.00 8.74
CA VAL A 100 -7.64 7.21 9.66
C VAL A 100 -6.31 7.00 8.97
N SER A 101 -5.51 8.05 8.92
CA SER A 101 -4.11 7.98 8.51
C SER A 101 -3.23 7.47 9.66
N PRO A 102 -2.39 6.44 9.48
CA PRO A 102 -1.54 5.88 10.55
C PRO A 102 -0.41 6.83 10.96
N ASP A 103 -0.19 7.90 10.21
CA ASP A 103 0.75 8.98 10.53
C ASP A 103 0.44 10.25 9.70
N SER A 104 1.13 11.34 9.99
CA SER A 104 0.94 12.62 9.28
C SER A 104 1.37 12.60 7.81
N GLY A 105 2.19 11.64 7.40
CA GLY A 105 2.70 11.55 6.03
C GLY A 105 1.67 11.05 5.01
N ARG A 106 0.61 10.37 5.47
CA ARG A 106 -0.43 9.79 4.60
C ARG A 106 -1.77 10.51 4.63
N VAL A 107 -1.84 11.69 5.22
CA VAL A 107 -3.09 12.49 5.29
C VAL A 107 -3.66 12.77 3.90
N ARG A 108 -2.83 13.07 2.90
CA ARG A 108 -3.29 13.25 1.51
C ARG A 108 -3.92 12.00 0.89
N VAL A 109 -3.49 10.81 1.31
CA VAL A 109 -4.12 9.56 0.87
C VAL A 109 -5.47 9.41 1.56
N ALA A 110 -5.56 9.77 2.84
CA ALA A 110 -6.83 9.77 3.59
C ALA A 110 -7.85 10.75 2.99
N GLU A 111 -7.42 11.93 2.52
CA GLU A 111 -8.27 12.87 1.79
C GLU A 111 -8.88 12.21 0.54
N ARG A 112 -8.10 11.54 -0.29
CA ARG A 112 -8.60 10.84 -1.48
C ARG A 112 -9.59 9.72 -1.13
N TRP A 113 -9.35 9.00 -0.04
CA TRP A 113 -10.30 8.01 0.49
C TRP A 113 -11.62 8.67 0.89
N SER A 114 -11.54 9.76 1.66
CA SER A 114 -12.69 10.54 2.09
C SER A 114 -13.51 11.02 0.90
N ASP A 115 -12.87 11.61 -0.11
CA ASP A 115 -13.54 12.12 -1.31
C ASP A 115 -14.33 11.03 -2.03
N LEU A 116 -13.74 9.84 -2.23
CA LEU A 116 -14.41 8.70 -2.90
C LEU A 116 -15.54 8.09 -2.05
N LEU A 117 -15.51 8.29 -0.73
CA LEU A 117 -16.55 7.79 0.18
C LEU A 117 -17.60 8.85 0.56
N GLY A 118 -17.59 9.99 -0.11
CA GLY A 118 -18.62 11.04 0.03
C GLY A 118 -18.27 12.14 1.01
N GLY A 119 -16.98 12.36 1.30
CA GLY A 119 -16.51 13.46 2.16
C GLY A 119 -16.57 13.15 3.66
N CYS A 120 -16.33 11.91 4.06
CA CYS A 120 -16.34 11.52 5.47
C CYS A 120 -15.17 12.14 6.26
N PRO A 121 -15.31 12.30 7.60
CA PRO A 121 -14.26 12.83 8.46
C PRO A 121 -12.92 12.09 8.33
N ILE A 122 -11.83 12.81 8.60
CA ILE A 122 -10.47 12.27 8.60
C ILE A 122 -9.88 12.46 9.99
N ALA A 123 -9.22 11.41 10.48
CA ALA A 123 -8.38 11.44 11.66
C ALA A 123 -6.96 10.96 11.29
N PHE A 124 -5.99 11.28 12.14
CA PHE A 124 -4.63 10.75 11.97
C PHE A 124 -3.99 10.49 13.32
N ILE A 125 -3.00 9.60 13.32
CA ILE A 125 -2.24 9.28 14.53
C ILE A 125 -0.95 10.07 14.54
N HIS A 126 -0.84 10.99 15.49
CA HIS A 126 0.36 11.78 15.70
C HIS A 126 1.36 10.98 16.53
N LYS A 127 2.44 10.51 15.91
CA LYS A 127 3.53 9.79 16.58
C LYS A 127 4.39 10.79 17.37
N MET A 128 4.31 10.75 18.67
CA MET A 128 5.27 11.45 19.53
C MET A 128 6.52 10.57 19.69
N ARG A 129 7.66 11.05 19.23
CA ARG A 129 8.96 10.45 19.55
C ARG A 129 9.51 11.19 20.74
N ASP A 130 9.73 10.50 21.87
CA ASP A 130 10.54 11.07 22.93
C ASP A 130 12.01 11.04 22.47
N PRO A 131 12.63 12.22 22.24
CA PRO A 131 14.04 12.27 21.79
C PRO A 131 15.03 11.68 22.82
N ARG A 132 14.57 11.42 24.06
CA ARG A 132 15.40 10.89 25.16
C ARG A 132 15.44 9.36 25.18
N ILE A 133 14.52 8.67 24.47
CA ILE A 133 14.46 7.20 24.46
C ILE A 133 14.61 6.72 23.01
N PRO A 134 15.82 6.28 22.61
CA PRO A 134 16.04 5.72 21.29
C PRO A 134 15.20 4.45 21.10
N ASN A 135 14.44 4.38 19.99
CA ASN A 135 13.66 3.22 19.55
C ASN A 135 12.34 2.91 20.28
N GLU A 136 11.85 3.70 21.22
CA GLU A 136 10.48 3.62 21.70
C GLU A 136 9.59 4.64 20.98
N SER A 137 8.68 4.16 20.13
CA SER A 137 7.55 4.96 19.68
C SER A 137 6.48 4.93 20.76
N THR A 138 6.34 6.00 21.51
CA THR A 138 5.19 6.21 22.40
C THR A 138 3.91 6.13 21.60
N THR A 139 2.85 5.61 22.20
CA THR A 139 1.50 5.50 21.61
C THR A 139 1.10 6.87 21.06
N GLY A 140 0.81 6.94 19.76
CA GLY A 140 0.49 8.21 19.14
C GLY A 140 -0.87 8.75 19.60
N LYS A 141 -1.00 10.05 19.77
CA LYS A 141 -2.27 10.71 20.06
C LYS A 141 -3.14 10.68 18.80
N VAL A 142 -4.38 10.25 18.92
CA VAL A 142 -5.37 10.36 17.84
C VAL A 142 -5.81 11.83 17.73
N VAL A 143 -5.79 12.35 16.52
CA VAL A 143 -6.25 13.70 16.18
C VAL A 143 -7.40 13.59 15.20
N GLY A 144 -8.57 14.07 15.57
CA GLY A 144 -9.83 13.92 14.85
C GLY A 144 -10.88 13.20 15.70
N ASP A 145 -12.14 13.24 15.25
CA ASP A 145 -13.24 12.59 15.95
C ASP A 145 -13.39 11.12 15.50
N VAL A 146 -13.23 10.19 16.45
CA VAL A 146 -13.33 8.75 16.22
C VAL A 146 -14.33 8.08 17.17
N LYS A 147 -14.86 8.81 18.16
CA LYS A 147 -15.74 8.24 19.17
C LYS A 147 -17.05 7.77 18.56
N GLY A 148 -17.35 6.48 18.74
CA GLY A 148 -18.54 5.85 18.19
C GLY A 148 -18.52 5.68 16.66
N GLN A 149 -17.39 5.93 16.00
CA GLN A 149 -17.25 5.80 14.55
C GLN A 149 -16.72 4.41 14.16
N THR A 150 -17.02 4.01 12.92
CA THR A 150 -16.28 2.96 12.21
C THR A 150 -15.06 3.61 11.58
N CYS A 151 -13.87 3.24 12.04
CA CYS A 151 -12.60 3.81 11.61
C CYS A 151 -11.93 2.92 10.55
N ILE A 152 -11.54 3.49 9.40
CA ILE A 152 -10.77 2.79 8.39
C ILE A 152 -9.32 3.26 8.46
N VAL A 153 -8.43 2.44 9.00
CA VAL A 153 -6.98 2.70 8.98
C VAL A 153 -6.43 2.31 7.62
N ILE A 154 -5.85 3.28 6.93
CA ILE A 154 -5.34 3.08 5.56
C ILE A 154 -3.81 3.08 5.52
N ASP A 155 -3.22 2.19 4.71
CA ASP A 155 -1.77 2.23 4.42
C ASP A 155 -1.50 1.73 2.99
N ASP A 156 -0.26 1.89 2.49
CA ASP A 156 0.16 1.25 1.23
C ASP A 156 0.45 -0.24 1.46
N MET A 157 1.03 -0.59 2.61
CA MET A 157 1.41 -1.97 2.90
C MET A 157 1.30 -2.31 4.38
N ILE A 158 1.04 -3.58 4.65
CA ILE A 158 1.18 -4.19 5.98
C ILE A 158 2.43 -5.07 5.95
N ASP A 159 3.49 -4.63 6.61
CA ASP A 159 4.74 -5.39 6.75
C ASP A 159 4.69 -6.24 8.03
N THR A 160 5.25 -5.79 9.14
CA THR A 160 5.24 -6.50 10.43
C THR A 160 3.99 -6.25 11.28
N ALA A 161 3.04 -5.47 10.80
CA ALA A 161 1.80 -5.04 11.44
C ALA A 161 1.95 -4.24 12.76
N GLY A 162 3.16 -3.97 13.23
CA GLY A 162 3.36 -3.32 14.54
C GLY A 162 2.79 -1.89 14.61
N THR A 163 2.90 -1.10 13.55
CA THR A 163 2.30 0.25 13.48
C THR A 163 0.78 0.17 13.44
N ILE A 164 0.26 -0.75 12.63
CA ILE A 164 -1.19 -0.94 12.42
C ILE A 164 -1.87 -1.37 13.72
N THR A 165 -1.35 -2.37 14.43
CA THR A 165 -1.98 -2.85 15.66
C THR A 165 -1.97 -1.80 16.77
N LYS A 166 -0.89 -1.02 16.91
CA LYS A 166 -0.85 0.13 17.82
C LYS A 166 -1.88 1.20 17.45
N ALA A 167 -2.07 1.43 16.15
CA ALA A 167 -3.09 2.35 15.66
C ALA A 167 -4.51 1.88 16.01
N VAL A 168 -4.78 0.60 15.82
CA VAL A 168 -6.06 -0.04 16.18
C VAL A 168 -6.35 0.12 17.68
N ASP A 169 -5.36 -0.16 18.52
CA ASP A 169 -5.53 -0.03 19.98
C ASP A 169 -5.81 1.43 20.38
N ALA A 170 -5.05 2.40 19.86
CA ALA A 170 -5.25 3.81 20.15
C ALA A 170 -6.64 4.30 19.75
N LEU A 171 -7.19 3.83 18.62
CA LEU A 171 -8.53 4.18 18.16
C LEU A 171 -9.61 3.62 19.09
N PHE A 172 -9.51 2.38 19.52
CA PHE A 172 -10.44 1.82 20.47
C PHE A 172 -10.35 2.48 21.84
N ASP A 173 -9.17 2.88 22.29
CA ASP A 173 -8.97 3.60 23.55
C ASP A 173 -9.60 5.00 23.52
N GLU A 174 -9.70 5.64 22.33
CA GLU A 174 -10.41 6.90 22.07
C GLU A 174 -11.91 6.67 21.75
N GLY A 175 -12.41 5.44 21.87
CA GLY A 175 -13.84 5.10 21.79
C GLY A 175 -14.37 4.84 20.39
N ALA A 176 -13.52 4.45 19.44
CA ALA A 176 -13.99 3.94 18.14
C ALA A 176 -14.90 2.71 18.35
N ALA A 177 -16.00 2.62 17.58
CA ALA A 177 -16.92 1.50 17.66
C ALA A 177 -16.41 0.27 16.91
N GLU A 178 -15.72 0.50 15.82
CA GLU A 178 -15.18 -0.53 14.93
C GLU A 178 -13.91 -0.02 14.26
N VAL A 179 -12.96 -0.91 14.00
CA VAL A 179 -11.73 -0.55 13.26
C VAL A 179 -11.47 -1.59 12.18
N ILE A 180 -11.48 -1.14 10.93
CA ILE A 180 -11.09 -1.89 9.75
C ILE A 180 -9.73 -1.37 9.27
N VAL A 181 -8.86 -2.26 8.84
CA VAL A 181 -7.57 -1.89 8.23
C VAL A 181 -7.62 -2.18 6.74
N ALA A 182 -7.23 -1.23 5.91
CA ALA A 182 -7.18 -1.40 4.46
C ALA A 182 -5.79 -1.05 3.94
N ALA A 183 -5.17 -1.97 3.20
CA ALA A 183 -3.86 -1.76 2.58
C ALA A 183 -3.77 -2.45 1.23
N THR A 184 -2.96 -1.89 0.33
CA THR A 184 -2.75 -2.50 -0.98
C THR A 184 -1.88 -3.74 -0.90
N HIS A 185 -0.73 -3.66 -0.22
CA HIS A 185 0.27 -4.72 -0.24
C HIS A 185 0.31 -5.49 1.07
N ALA A 186 -0.01 -6.77 1.00
CA ALA A 186 0.07 -7.72 2.11
C ALA A 186 1.47 -8.35 2.18
N VAL A 187 2.47 -7.62 2.66
CA VAL A 187 3.83 -8.16 2.86
C VAL A 187 3.83 -9.20 3.97
N LEU A 188 3.15 -8.91 5.08
CA LEU A 188 2.85 -9.82 6.20
C LEU A 188 4.09 -10.55 6.73
N SER A 189 5.21 -9.83 6.88
CA SER A 189 6.46 -10.43 7.30
C SER A 189 6.54 -10.67 8.82
N GLY A 190 7.33 -11.68 9.18
CA GLY A 190 7.63 -12.00 10.58
C GLY A 190 6.37 -12.20 11.43
N PRO A 191 6.19 -11.45 12.54
CA PRO A 191 5.08 -11.65 13.48
C PRO A 191 3.75 -11.00 13.04
N ALA A 192 3.61 -10.56 11.77
CA ALA A 192 2.45 -9.79 11.31
C ALA A 192 1.12 -10.51 11.54
N ILE A 193 1.04 -11.77 11.13
CA ILE A 193 -0.19 -12.59 11.24
C ILE A 193 -0.59 -12.78 12.70
N GLU A 194 0.37 -13.11 13.57
CA GLU A 194 0.09 -13.29 15.00
C GLU A 194 -0.41 -11.99 15.64
N ARG A 195 0.22 -10.86 15.30
CA ARG A 195 -0.18 -9.53 15.78
C ARG A 195 -1.59 -9.16 15.32
N LEU A 196 -1.93 -9.39 14.05
CA LEU A 196 -3.24 -9.10 13.51
C LEU A 196 -4.31 -10.01 14.13
N LYS A 197 -4.02 -11.30 14.32
CA LYS A 197 -4.91 -12.23 15.00
C LYS A 197 -5.15 -11.86 16.47
N ALA A 198 -4.15 -11.37 17.18
CA ALA A 198 -4.25 -10.94 18.56
C ALA A 198 -4.87 -9.55 18.74
N SER A 199 -4.90 -8.72 17.68
CA SER A 199 -5.43 -7.36 17.75
C SER A 199 -6.95 -7.31 17.80
N ARG A 200 -7.50 -6.15 18.20
CA ARG A 200 -8.94 -5.86 18.21
C ARG A 200 -9.51 -5.49 16.83
N VAL A 201 -8.71 -5.58 15.75
CA VAL A 201 -9.16 -5.22 14.40
C VAL A 201 -10.39 -6.05 13.99
N SER A 202 -11.41 -5.41 13.44
CA SER A 202 -12.62 -6.09 12.97
C SER A 202 -12.41 -6.80 11.65
N GLU A 203 -11.64 -6.18 10.75
CA GLU A 203 -11.29 -6.74 9.44
C GLU A 203 -9.99 -6.15 8.93
N VAL A 204 -9.24 -6.97 8.20
CA VAL A 204 -8.05 -6.55 7.43
C VAL A 204 -8.34 -6.78 5.96
N VAL A 205 -8.40 -5.71 5.18
CA VAL A 205 -8.67 -5.76 3.74
C VAL A 205 -7.38 -5.46 2.98
N VAL A 206 -6.96 -6.40 2.16
CA VAL A 206 -5.74 -6.26 1.35
C VAL A 206 -5.99 -6.69 -0.10
N THR A 207 -5.02 -6.47 -0.97
CA THR A 207 -5.07 -7.01 -2.33
C THR A 207 -4.08 -8.16 -2.51
N ASN A 208 -4.24 -8.91 -3.60
CA ASN A 208 -3.33 -9.99 -3.98
C ASN A 208 -2.17 -9.51 -4.88
N THR A 209 -1.67 -8.30 -4.68
CA THR A 209 -0.43 -7.80 -5.33
C THR A 209 0.80 -8.63 -4.96
N LEU A 210 0.73 -9.31 -3.82
CA LEU A 210 1.66 -10.34 -3.36
C LEU A 210 0.88 -11.65 -3.10
N PRO A 211 1.46 -12.82 -3.34
CA PRO A 211 0.83 -14.08 -2.95
C PRO A 211 0.70 -14.16 -1.43
N ILE A 212 -0.46 -14.57 -0.96
CA ILE A 212 -0.73 -14.81 0.47
C ILE A 212 -0.87 -16.31 0.65
N PRO A 213 0.10 -16.99 1.28
CA PRO A 213 0.02 -18.42 1.55
C PRO A 213 -1.20 -18.79 2.38
N GLU A 214 -1.70 -20.00 2.23
CA GLU A 214 -2.93 -20.43 2.93
C GLU A 214 -2.76 -20.41 4.46
N GLU A 215 -1.59 -20.76 4.97
CA GLU A 215 -1.24 -20.68 6.39
C GLU A 215 -1.23 -19.26 6.95
N SER A 216 -1.12 -18.25 6.09
CA SER A 216 -1.17 -16.83 6.45
C SER A 216 -2.60 -16.27 6.48
N ARG A 217 -3.59 -17.06 6.05
CA ARG A 217 -5.00 -16.64 6.07
C ARG A 217 -5.60 -16.79 7.47
N PHE A 218 -6.56 -15.93 7.77
CA PHE A 218 -7.35 -15.96 9.00
C PHE A 218 -8.73 -15.32 8.76
N ASP A 219 -9.71 -15.62 9.61
CA ASP A 219 -11.13 -15.30 9.40
C ASP A 219 -11.42 -13.81 9.14
N ARG A 220 -10.60 -12.92 9.69
CA ARG A 220 -10.74 -11.46 9.52
C ARG A 220 -9.91 -10.89 8.39
N LEU A 221 -9.27 -11.71 7.54
CA LEU A 221 -8.48 -11.28 6.39
C LEU A 221 -9.31 -11.40 5.12
N THR A 222 -9.59 -10.28 4.48
CA THR A 222 -10.21 -10.20 3.16
C THR A 222 -9.18 -9.85 2.11
N VAL A 223 -9.10 -10.65 1.05
CA VAL A 223 -8.15 -10.48 -0.04
C VAL A 223 -8.91 -10.13 -1.32
N LEU A 224 -8.71 -8.92 -1.83
CA LEU A 224 -9.33 -8.45 -3.07
C LEU A 224 -8.41 -8.73 -4.27
N SER A 225 -9.00 -9.10 -5.40
CA SER A 225 -8.23 -9.35 -6.61
C SER A 225 -7.87 -8.06 -7.33
N ILE A 226 -6.57 -7.81 -7.54
CA ILE A 226 -6.06 -6.70 -8.35
C ILE A 226 -6.10 -7.02 -9.87
N ALA A 227 -6.40 -8.26 -10.25
CA ALA A 227 -6.34 -8.71 -11.64
C ALA A 227 -7.22 -7.88 -12.61
N PRO A 228 -8.44 -7.44 -12.26
CA PRO A 228 -9.24 -6.61 -13.17
C PRO A 228 -8.58 -5.24 -13.47
N LEU A 229 -7.89 -4.64 -12.50
CA LEU A 229 -7.14 -3.40 -12.70
C LEU A 229 -5.95 -3.62 -13.64
N LEU A 230 -5.14 -4.62 -13.35
CA LEU A 230 -3.98 -4.96 -14.18
C LEU A 230 -4.38 -5.38 -15.60
N GLY A 231 -5.43 -6.19 -15.74
CA GLY A 231 -5.91 -6.65 -17.04
C GLY A 231 -6.37 -5.49 -17.95
N ARG A 232 -7.06 -4.49 -17.39
CA ARG A 232 -7.40 -3.27 -18.13
C ARG A 232 -6.16 -2.50 -18.54
N ALA A 233 -5.24 -2.23 -17.60
CA ALA A 233 -4.03 -1.47 -17.88
C ALA A 233 -3.12 -2.16 -18.92
N ILE A 234 -2.98 -3.49 -18.85
CA ILE A 234 -2.22 -4.27 -19.86
C ILE A 234 -2.87 -4.12 -21.24
N ARG A 235 -4.19 -4.20 -21.32
CA ARG A 235 -4.92 -4.02 -22.59
C ARG A 235 -4.67 -2.64 -23.18
N GLU A 236 -4.81 -1.57 -22.40
CA GLU A 236 -4.57 -0.20 -22.82
C GLU A 236 -3.14 0.01 -23.35
N VAL A 237 -2.15 -0.56 -22.67
CA VAL A 237 -0.75 -0.52 -23.12
C VAL A 237 -0.56 -1.30 -24.43
N PHE A 238 -1.23 -2.44 -24.58
CA PHE A 238 -1.14 -3.27 -25.78
C PHE A 238 -1.79 -2.60 -26.98
N GLU A 239 -2.97 -2.03 -26.80
CA GLU A 239 -3.73 -1.34 -27.85
C GLU A 239 -3.17 0.06 -28.17
N LEU A 240 -2.11 0.50 -27.47
CA LEU A 240 -1.54 1.85 -27.56
C LEU A 240 -2.59 2.94 -27.35
N SER A 241 -3.60 2.66 -26.56
CA SER A 241 -4.59 3.65 -26.19
C SER A 241 -3.91 4.81 -25.44
N LEU A 242 -4.31 6.04 -25.78
CA LEU A 242 -3.84 7.26 -25.10
C LEU A 242 -4.70 7.57 -23.87
N ILE A 243 -5.45 6.59 -23.37
CA ILE A 243 -6.27 6.80 -22.19
C ILE A 243 -5.38 7.04 -21.00
N HIS A 244 -5.60 8.16 -20.38
CA HIS A 244 -4.98 8.51 -19.09
C HIS A 244 -5.60 7.64 -18.00
N ILE A 245 -4.78 6.79 -17.41
CA ILE A 245 -5.15 5.91 -16.29
C ILE A 245 -5.04 6.70 -14.99
#